data_567fa63a6153d5f4c2ca13ea3507210e
#
_entry.id   567fa63a6153d5f4c2ca13ea3507210e
#
_cell.length_a   1.000
_cell.length_b   1.000
_cell.length_c   1.000
_cell.angle_alpha   90.00
_cell.angle_beta   90.00
_cell.angle_gamma   90.00
#
_symmetry.space_group_name_H-M   'P 1'
#
loop_
_entity.id
_entity.type
_entity.pdbx_description
1 polymer ?
#
loop_
_entity_poly.entity_id
_entity_poly.type
_entity_poly.pdbx_seq_one_letter_code
_entity_poly.pdbx_strand_id
1 'polypeptide(L)'
;MSPAHRHRVRMTEPDPEMMEAHTQKQIAEMVAVALTETIRVPQFDSFNIATRVQEMMEVAKRLIGSRYQRGSTGPHAFDCSGFTSYVFQHLGVELKRSSQEQFNDGMEVSDLNQLLPGDLIFFGNNGKKGKRVHHVGIVTEVNPAQGTFNFIHSSTSQGVRISASTDDYWTRKIVGARRMIHNE
;
A
#
# COMPACT_ATOMS: atom_id res chain seq x y z
N MET A 1 10.65 58.47 68.97
CA MET A 1 9.73 58.38 67.83
C MET A 1 10.57 58.40 66.54
N SER A 2 10.89 57.24 65.96
CA SER A 2 11.65 57.12 64.73
C SER A 2 10.69 56.92 63.53
N PRO A 3 10.90 57.60 62.38
CA PRO A 3 10.10 57.41 61.21
C PRO A 3 10.59 56.18 60.39
N ALA A 4 9.63 55.32 60.03
CA ALA A 4 9.85 54.17 59.21
C ALA A 4 10.22 54.51 57.77
N HIS A 5 11.37 54.07 57.33
CA HIS A 5 11.80 54.11 55.91
C HIS A 5 11.00 53.13 55.10
N ARG A 6 10.08 53.60 54.26
CA ARG A 6 9.44 52.76 53.20
C ARG A 6 10.40 52.64 52.02
N HIS A 7 10.97 51.45 51.84
CA HIS A 7 11.66 51.12 50.61
C HIS A 7 10.62 50.97 49.50
N ARG A 8 10.64 51.89 48.56
CA ARG A 8 9.88 51.86 47.34
C ARG A 8 10.66 50.98 46.35
N VAL A 9 10.24 49.71 46.14
CA VAL A 9 10.79 48.86 45.08
C VAL A 9 10.38 49.49 43.75
N ARG A 10 11.37 49.99 43.03
CA ARG A 10 11.20 50.45 41.64
C ARG A 10 11.05 49.23 40.75
N MET A 11 9.85 48.94 40.28
CA MET A 11 9.64 47.95 39.25
C MET A 11 10.20 48.54 37.96
N THR A 12 11.30 47.99 37.47
CA THR A 12 11.84 48.31 36.14
C THR A 12 10.91 47.68 35.12
N GLU A 13 10.39 48.50 34.21
CA GLU A 13 9.65 47.97 33.05
C GLU A 13 10.56 47.07 32.23
N PRO A 14 10.04 45.96 31.69
CA PRO A 14 10.85 45.03 30.88
C PRO A 14 11.31 45.74 29.60
N ASP A 15 12.57 45.52 29.25
CA ASP A 15 13.22 46.07 28.07
C ASP A 15 12.45 45.71 26.80
N PRO A 16 12.01 46.65 25.96
CA PRO A 16 11.26 46.38 24.74
C PRO A 16 11.97 45.43 23.78
N GLU A 17 13.31 45.51 23.67
CA GLU A 17 14.09 44.61 22.82
C GLU A 17 14.05 43.15 23.31
N MET A 18 14.02 42.96 24.63
CA MET A 18 13.87 41.61 25.21
C MET A 18 12.46 41.03 24.99
N MET A 19 11.43 41.89 24.99
CA MET A 19 10.05 41.45 24.71
C MET A 19 9.86 41.08 23.23
N GLU A 20 10.43 41.85 22.30
CA GLU A 20 10.38 41.52 20.88
C GLU A 20 11.14 40.24 20.56
N ALA A 21 12.32 40.01 21.11
CA ALA A 21 13.08 38.78 20.93
C ALA A 21 12.34 37.55 21.48
N HIS A 22 11.65 37.71 22.62
CA HIS A 22 10.84 36.62 23.21
C HIS A 22 9.62 36.29 22.35
N THR A 23 8.96 37.31 21.80
CA THR A 23 7.81 37.16 20.90
C THR A 23 8.22 36.51 19.56
N GLN A 24 9.35 36.90 18.98
CA GLN A 24 9.87 36.27 17.74
C GLN A 24 10.26 34.83 17.94
N LYS A 25 10.86 34.47 19.09
CA LYS A 25 11.18 33.08 19.41
C LYS A 25 9.92 32.24 19.57
N GLN A 26 8.89 32.72 20.24
CA GLN A 26 7.62 32.02 20.38
C GLN A 26 6.91 31.82 19.04
N ILE A 27 6.92 32.85 18.17
CA ILE A 27 6.35 32.73 16.81
C ILE A 27 7.13 31.67 15.99
N ALA A 28 8.46 31.69 16.07
CA ALA A 28 9.30 30.71 15.36
C ALA A 28 9.05 29.28 15.85
N GLU A 29 8.88 29.06 17.15
CA GLU A 29 8.52 27.76 17.72
C GLU A 29 7.11 27.31 17.31
N MET A 30 6.13 28.23 17.32
CA MET A 30 4.77 27.93 16.86
C MET A 30 4.74 27.60 15.35
N VAL A 31 5.49 28.31 14.52
CA VAL A 31 5.62 28.05 13.09
C VAL A 31 6.34 26.74 12.84
N ALA A 32 7.37 26.41 13.60
CA ALA A 32 8.07 25.13 13.51
C ALA A 32 7.16 23.96 13.89
N VAL A 33 6.36 24.10 14.95
CA VAL A 33 5.36 23.07 15.35
C VAL A 33 4.26 22.97 14.30
N ALA A 34 3.72 24.09 13.80
CA ALA A 34 2.71 24.08 12.75
C ALA A 34 3.23 23.49 11.44
N LEU A 35 4.49 23.74 11.08
CA LEU A 35 5.15 23.11 9.92
C LEU A 35 5.37 21.61 10.13
N THR A 36 5.70 21.17 11.34
CA THR A 36 5.83 19.74 11.65
C THR A 36 4.48 19.00 11.70
N GLU A 37 3.39 19.67 12.11
CA GLU A 37 2.04 19.12 12.07
C GLU A 37 1.42 19.20 10.67
N THR A 38 1.75 20.22 9.87
CA THR A 38 1.26 20.38 8.48
C THR A 38 2.04 19.48 7.51
N ILE A 39 3.27 19.07 7.83
CA ILE A 39 4.05 18.05 7.12
C ILE A 39 3.80 16.68 7.74
N ARG A 40 2.59 16.36 8.09
CA ARG A 40 2.09 14.98 8.07
C ARG A 40 1.77 14.66 6.62
N VAL A 41 2.86 14.49 5.86
CA VAL A 41 2.82 14.32 4.42
C VAL A 41 2.18 12.98 4.12
N PRO A 42 1.08 12.94 3.37
CA PRO A 42 0.61 11.71 2.72
C PRO A 42 1.70 11.06 1.84
N GLN A 43 2.74 11.81 1.49
CA GLN A 43 3.91 11.40 0.73
C GLN A 43 4.79 10.35 1.43
N PHE A 44 4.90 10.36 2.76
CA PHE A 44 5.70 9.35 3.47
C PHE A 44 5.03 7.97 3.41
N ASP A 45 3.70 7.93 3.50
CA ASP A 45 2.94 6.69 3.42
C ASP A 45 2.90 6.16 2.00
N SER A 46 2.73 7.02 0.99
CA SER A 46 2.77 6.61 -0.42
C SER A 46 4.17 6.15 -0.88
N PHE A 47 5.24 6.77 -0.38
CA PHE A 47 6.61 6.32 -0.61
C PHE A 47 6.84 4.94 0.01
N ASN A 48 6.35 4.70 1.21
CA ASN A 48 6.44 3.41 1.87
C ASN A 48 5.68 2.33 1.09
N ILE A 49 4.47 2.62 0.60
CA ILE A 49 3.69 1.68 -0.23
C ILE A 49 4.42 1.36 -1.52
N ALA A 50 4.93 2.36 -2.24
CA ALA A 50 5.67 2.14 -3.48
C ALA A 50 6.91 1.25 -3.28
N THR A 51 7.67 1.48 -2.21
CA THR A 51 8.83 0.66 -1.84
C THR A 51 8.41 -0.78 -1.53
N ARG A 52 7.37 -0.97 -0.74
CA ARG A 52 6.84 -2.32 -0.41
C ARG A 52 6.36 -3.06 -1.66
N VAL A 53 5.67 -2.38 -2.57
CA VAL A 53 5.25 -2.97 -3.86
C VAL A 53 6.46 -3.35 -4.70
N GLN A 54 7.51 -2.54 -4.74
CA GLN A 54 8.74 -2.86 -5.46
C GLN A 54 9.43 -4.10 -4.87
N GLU A 55 9.58 -4.19 -3.55
CA GLU A 55 10.13 -5.37 -2.86
C GLU A 55 9.32 -6.62 -3.17
N MET A 56 7.99 -6.51 -3.15
CA MET A 56 7.08 -7.60 -3.50
C MET A 56 7.30 -8.07 -4.94
N MET A 57 7.45 -7.14 -5.90
CA MET A 57 7.72 -7.49 -7.30
C MET A 57 9.05 -8.21 -7.46
N GLU A 58 10.08 -7.82 -6.73
CA GLU A 58 11.37 -8.52 -6.75
C GLU A 58 11.26 -9.95 -6.20
N VAL A 59 10.49 -10.15 -5.13
CA VAL A 59 10.21 -11.50 -4.61
C VAL A 59 9.47 -12.32 -5.66
N ALA A 60 8.39 -11.78 -6.22
CA ALA A 60 7.57 -12.47 -7.20
C ALA A 60 8.35 -12.86 -8.46
N LYS A 61 9.17 -11.95 -9.00
CA LYS A 61 9.99 -12.18 -10.21
C LYS A 61 11.05 -13.26 -10.01
N ARG A 62 11.66 -13.36 -8.82
CA ARG A 62 12.63 -14.45 -8.51
C ARG A 62 12.01 -15.83 -8.54
N LEU A 63 10.69 -15.94 -8.44
CA LEU A 63 9.96 -17.21 -8.46
C LEU A 63 9.53 -17.61 -9.87
N ILE A 64 9.77 -16.81 -10.91
CA ILE A 64 9.43 -17.16 -12.30
C ILE A 64 10.10 -18.48 -12.67
N GLY A 65 9.32 -19.38 -13.30
CA GLY A 65 9.75 -20.73 -13.65
C GLY A 65 9.48 -21.79 -12.57
N SER A 66 9.11 -21.39 -11.34
CA SER A 66 8.68 -22.35 -10.32
C SER A 66 7.45 -23.13 -10.82
N ARG A 67 7.46 -24.45 -10.60
CA ARG A 67 6.40 -25.33 -11.11
C ARG A 67 5.05 -25.09 -10.41
N TYR A 68 3.98 -25.35 -11.12
CA TYR A 68 2.66 -25.44 -10.51
C TYR A 68 2.48 -26.76 -9.76
N GLN A 69 1.90 -26.67 -8.57
CA GLN A 69 1.44 -27.86 -7.84
C GLN A 69 0.21 -27.48 -7.00
N ARG A 70 -0.90 -28.13 -7.26
CA ARG A 70 -2.15 -27.87 -6.52
C ARG A 70 -1.96 -28.09 -5.02
N GLY A 71 -2.41 -27.11 -4.23
CA GLY A 71 -2.30 -27.13 -2.77
C GLY A 71 -0.95 -26.64 -2.22
N SER A 72 0.03 -26.36 -3.08
CA SER A 72 1.36 -25.90 -2.64
C SER A 72 1.42 -24.40 -2.42
N THR A 73 2.18 -24.01 -1.37
CA THR A 73 2.39 -22.62 -0.93
C THR A 73 3.86 -22.18 -0.99
N GLY A 74 4.71 -22.93 -1.69
CA GLY A 74 6.14 -22.64 -1.86
C GLY A 74 7.05 -23.40 -0.89
N PRO A 75 8.38 -23.13 -0.91
CA PRO A 75 9.05 -22.25 -1.87
C PRO A 75 9.33 -22.89 -3.26
N HIS A 76 9.22 -24.21 -3.41
CA HIS A 76 9.63 -24.92 -4.63
C HIS A 76 8.53 -25.11 -5.67
N ALA A 77 7.28 -25.01 -5.26
CA ALA A 77 6.10 -25.13 -6.13
C ALA A 77 4.94 -24.33 -5.53
N PHE A 78 4.02 -23.90 -6.38
CA PHE A 78 2.90 -23.06 -5.97
C PHE A 78 1.62 -23.44 -6.71
N ASP A 79 0.47 -23.40 -6.01
CA ASP A 79 -0.78 -23.12 -6.71
C ASP A 79 -0.99 -21.59 -6.82
N CYS A 80 -2.07 -21.14 -7.45
CA CYS A 80 -2.28 -19.73 -7.74
C CYS A 80 -2.36 -18.86 -6.46
N SER A 81 -3.17 -19.23 -5.49
CA SER A 81 -3.34 -18.51 -4.23
C SER A 81 -2.19 -18.75 -3.26
N GLY A 82 -1.53 -19.89 -3.32
CA GLY A 82 -0.31 -20.16 -2.58
C GLY A 82 0.86 -19.28 -3.02
N PHE A 83 0.95 -19.00 -4.33
CA PHE A 83 1.92 -18.05 -4.87
C PHE A 83 1.68 -16.63 -4.35
N THR A 84 0.45 -16.13 -4.45
CA THR A 84 0.12 -14.79 -3.94
C THR A 84 0.34 -14.70 -2.43
N SER A 85 -0.09 -15.69 -1.64
CA SER A 85 0.15 -15.72 -0.19
C SER A 85 1.64 -15.70 0.15
N TYR A 86 2.46 -16.48 -0.56
CA TYR A 86 3.91 -16.51 -0.32
C TYR A 86 4.56 -15.16 -0.57
N VAL A 87 4.20 -14.50 -1.68
CA VAL A 87 4.75 -13.18 -2.03
C VAL A 87 4.34 -12.12 -1.02
N PHE A 88 3.06 -12.06 -0.63
CA PHE A 88 2.55 -11.09 0.34
C PHE A 88 3.08 -11.31 1.76
N GLN A 89 3.34 -12.55 2.14
CA GLN A 89 3.93 -12.88 3.45
C GLN A 89 5.31 -12.24 3.66
N HIS A 90 6.10 -12.05 2.59
CA HIS A 90 7.38 -11.34 2.67
C HIS A 90 7.23 -9.85 3.05
N LEU A 91 6.03 -9.29 2.90
CA LEU A 91 5.68 -7.95 3.35
C LEU A 91 4.94 -7.93 4.69
N GLY A 92 4.84 -9.07 5.36
CA GLY A 92 4.07 -9.20 6.60
C GLY A 92 2.55 -9.16 6.39
N VAL A 93 2.05 -9.32 5.16
CA VAL A 93 0.62 -9.35 4.83
C VAL A 93 0.16 -10.81 4.70
N GLU A 94 -0.74 -11.23 5.58
CA GLU A 94 -1.33 -12.57 5.54
C GLU A 94 -2.56 -12.60 4.64
N LEU A 95 -2.51 -13.42 3.58
CA LEU A 95 -3.65 -13.66 2.71
C LEU A 95 -4.37 -14.96 3.09
N LYS A 96 -5.67 -15.01 2.84
CA LYS A 96 -6.47 -16.23 2.96
C LYS A 96 -5.94 -17.32 2.02
N ARG A 97 -6.20 -18.59 2.38
CA ARG A 97 -5.61 -19.73 1.65
C ARG A 97 -6.12 -19.89 0.22
N SER A 98 -7.39 -19.67 -0.04
CA SER A 98 -7.98 -19.87 -1.35
C SER A 98 -8.19 -18.58 -2.12
N SER A 99 -8.12 -18.63 -3.45
CA SER A 99 -8.39 -17.48 -4.31
C SER A 99 -9.79 -16.90 -4.13
N GLN A 100 -10.79 -17.70 -3.80
CA GLN A 100 -12.15 -17.23 -3.53
C GLN A 100 -12.19 -16.42 -2.20
N GLU A 101 -11.48 -16.85 -1.17
CA GLU A 101 -11.41 -16.13 0.10
C GLU A 101 -10.58 -14.85 -0.05
N GLN A 102 -9.47 -14.88 -0.79
CA GLN A 102 -8.69 -13.68 -1.12
C GLN A 102 -9.52 -12.64 -1.88
N PHE A 103 -10.45 -13.10 -2.74
CA PHE A 103 -11.36 -12.20 -3.45
C PHE A 103 -12.37 -11.51 -2.53
N ASN A 104 -12.67 -12.07 -1.39
CA ASN A 104 -13.61 -11.52 -0.41
C ASN A 104 -12.89 -10.64 0.64
N ASP A 105 -11.57 -10.45 0.51
CA ASP A 105 -10.72 -9.71 1.42
C ASP A 105 -10.12 -8.46 0.75
N GLY A 106 -9.62 -7.52 1.55
CA GLY A 106 -9.03 -6.28 1.05
C GLY A 106 -10.02 -5.27 0.43
N MET A 107 -9.49 -4.19 -0.06
CA MET A 107 -10.26 -3.10 -0.68
C MET A 107 -10.63 -3.46 -2.14
N GLU A 108 -11.90 -3.32 -2.50
CA GLU A 108 -12.34 -3.55 -3.86
C GLU A 108 -11.82 -2.48 -4.82
N VAL A 109 -11.22 -2.91 -5.94
CA VAL A 109 -10.90 -2.06 -7.08
C VAL A 109 -12.04 -2.22 -8.10
N SER A 110 -13.03 -1.33 -8.03
CA SER A 110 -14.27 -1.43 -8.83
C SER A 110 -14.07 -1.11 -10.30
N ASP A 111 -13.10 -0.23 -10.61
CA ASP A 111 -12.73 0.16 -11.96
C ASP A 111 -11.32 -0.34 -12.28
N LEU A 112 -11.20 -1.19 -13.31
CA LEU A 112 -9.90 -1.73 -13.75
C LEU A 112 -8.93 -0.66 -14.26
N ASN A 113 -9.41 0.54 -14.61
CA ASN A 113 -8.56 1.68 -14.94
C ASN A 113 -7.83 2.25 -13.71
N GLN A 114 -8.27 1.89 -12.50
CA GLN A 114 -7.64 2.27 -11.23
C GLN A 114 -6.70 1.20 -10.68
N LEU A 115 -6.42 0.15 -11.45
CA LEU A 115 -5.44 -0.86 -11.07
C LEU A 115 -4.06 -0.23 -10.87
N LEU A 116 -3.37 -0.74 -9.86
CA LEU A 116 -1.98 -0.39 -9.56
C LEU A 116 -1.14 -1.66 -9.47
N PRO A 117 0.17 -1.57 -9.74
CA PRO A 117 1.08 -2.67 -9.42
C PRO A 117 0.92 -3.09 -7.95
N GLY A 118 0.82 -4.39 -7.72
CA GLY A 118 0.57 -4.96 -6.39
C GLY A 118 -0.87 -5.33 -6.10
N ASP A 119 -1.84 -4.88 -6.90
CA ASP A 119 -3.23 -5.34 -6.77
C ASP A 119 -3.35 -6.82 -7.13
N LEU A 120 -4.25 -7.52 -6.46
CA LEU A 120 -4.66 -8.88 -6.84
C LEU A 120 -5.72 -8.80 -7.93
N ILE A 121 -5.50 -9.52 -9.01
CA ILE A 121 -6.47 -9.69 -10.11
C ILE A 121 -7.03 -11.11 -10.07
N PHE A 122 -8.34 -11.23 -10.17
CA PHE A 122 -9.05 -12.49 -10.02
C PHE A 122 -9.77 -12.90 -11.29
N PHE A 123 -9.71 -14.19 -11.58
CA PHE A 123 -10.28 -14.79 -12.78
C PHE A 123 -11.23 -15.93 -12.41
N GLY A 124 -12.31 -16.04 -13.16
CA GLY A 124 -13.34 -17.02 -12.88
C GLY A 124 -14.54 -16.92 -13.80
N ASN A 125 -15.72 -17.15 -13.26
CA ASN A 125 -16.97 -17.08 -13.98
C ASN A 125 -17.95 -16.16 -13.27
N ASN A 126 -18.63 -15.30 -14.04
CA ASN A 126 -19.76 -14.51 -13.56
C ASN A 126 -21.05 -15.32 -13.83
N GLY A 127 -21.53 -16.05 -12.84
CA GLY A 127 -22.74 -16.85 -12.96
C GLY A 127 -23.95 -16.21 -12.29
N LYS A 128 -25.14 -16.78 -12.54
CA LYS A 128 -26.41 -16.34 -11.89
C LYS A 128 -26.36 -16.41 -10.34
N LYS A 129 -25.45 -17.21 -9.78
CA LYS A 129 -25.26 -17.39 -8.33
C LYS A 129 -24.13 -16.53 -7.77
N GLY A 130 -23.63 -15.56 -8.54
CA GLY A 130 -22.53 -14.69 -8.16
C GLY A 130 -21.20 -15.00 -8.85
N LYS A 131 -20.15 -14.27 -8.45
CA LYS A 131 -18.80 -14.42 -8.97
C LYS A 131 -18.13 -15.65 -8.35
N ARG A 132 -17.66 -16.57 -9.18
CA ARG A 132 -16.90 -17.74 -8.75
C ARG A 132 -15.46 -17.62 -9.21
N VAL A 133 -14.55 -17.47 -8.25
CA VAL A 133 -13.12 -17.31 -8.50
C VAL A 133 -12.42 -18.66 -8.59
N HIS A 134 -11.60 -18.84 -9.63
CA HIS A 134 -10.82 -20.04 -9.85
C HIS A 134 -9.32 -19.79 -9.92
N HIS A 135 -8.92 -18.52 -10.10
CA HIS A 135 -7.53 -18.15 -10.27
C HIS A 135 -7.27 -16.75 -9.78
N VAL A 136 -5.99 -16.47 -9.41
CA VAL A 136 -5.53 -15.18 -8.94
C VAL A 136 -4.10 -14.94 -9.41
N GLY A 137 -3.78 -13.67 -9.67
CA GLY A 137 -2.43 -13.17 -9.95
C GLY A 137 -2.21 -11.81 -9.30
N ILE A 138 -0.98 -11.31 -9.38
CA ILE A 138 -0.56 -10.00 -8.88
C ILE A 138 -0.30 -9.11 -10.09
N VAL A 139 -0.93 -7.94 -10.15
CA VAL A 139 -0.69 -6.94 -11.21
C VAL A 139 0.75 -6.45 -11.12
N THR A 140 1.48 -6.49 -12.23
CA THR A 140 2.90 -6.06 -12.28
C THR A 140 3.10 -4.71 -12.96
N GLU A 141 2.35 -4.47 -14.02
CA GLU A 141 2.42 -3.26 -14.83
C GLU A 141 1.03 -2.86 -15.29
N VAL A 142 0.78 -1.57 -15.38
CA VAL A 142 -0.49 -1.02 -15.88
C VAL A 142 -0.19 0.00 -16.97
N ASN A 143 -0.92 -0.06 -18.07
CA ASN A 143 -0.94 0.95 -19.11
C ASN A 143 -2.32 1.64 -19.14
N PRO A 144 -2.50 2.75 -18.42
CA PRO A 144 -3.80 3.41 -18.31
C PRO A 144 -4.30 3.97 -19.63
N ALA A 145 -3.38 4.36 -20.55
CA ALA A 145 -3.76 4.90 -21.86
C ALA A 145 -4.43 3.86 -22.77
N GLN A 146 -4.13 2.58 -22.56
CA GLN A 146 -4.69 1.46 -23.33
C GLN A 146 -5.69 0.63 -22.52
N GLY A 147 -5.84 0.88 -21.21
CA GLY A 147 -6.65 0.06 -20.31
C GLY A 147 -6.15 -1.37 -20.19
N THR A 148 -4.82 -1.60 -20.33
CA THR A 148 -4.19 -2.93 -20.30
C THR A 148 -3.25 -3.07 -19.12
N PHE A 149 -3.00 -4.29 -18.70
CA PHE A 149 -2.08 -4.60 -17.62
C PHE A 149 -1.41 -5.96 -17.80
N ASN A 150 -0.27 -6.14 -17.16
CA ASN A 150 0.40 -7.42 -17.01
C ASN A 150 0.23 -7.92 -15.56
N PHE A 151 0.28 -9.23 -15.38
CA PHE A 151 0.17 -9.83 -14.06
C PHE A 151 1.04 -11.09 -13.96
N ILE A 152 1.60 -11.32 -12.78
CA ILE A 152 2.37 -12.52 -12.45
C ILE A 152 1.49 -13.51 -11.69
N HIS A 153 1.54 -14.79 -12.05
CA HIS A 153 0.71 -15.83 -11.46
C HIS A 153 1.35 -17.19 -11.57
N SER A 154 0.89 -18.17 -10.79
CA SER A 154 1.25 -19.58 -10.99
C SER A 154 0.25 -20.25 -11.94
N SER A 155 0.68 -20.41 -13.19
CA SER A 155 -0.10 -21.06 -14.26
C SER A 155 -0.11 -22.58 -14.06
N THR A 156 -1.28 -23.21 -14.22
CA THR A 156 -1.42 -24.69 -14.11
C THR A 156 -0.56 -25.47 -15.11
N SER A 157 -0.27 -24.89 -16.27
CA SER A 157 0.48 -25.56 -17.34
C SER A 157 1.94 -25.12 -17.46
N GLN A 158 2.28 -23.91 -16.99
CA GLN A 158 3.58 -23.29 -17.24
C GLN A 158 4.29 -22.80 -15.96
N GLY A 159 3.69 -23.01 -14.78
CA GLY A 159 4.24 -22.52 -13.51
C GLY A 159 4.17 -21.02 -13.38
N VAL A 160 5.04 -20.45 -12.55
CA VAL A 160 5.05 -19.02 -12.28
C VAL A 160 5.57 -18.23 -13.50
N ARG A 161 4.72 -17.32 -13.99
CA ARG A 161 5.00 -16.53 -15.18
C ARG A 161 4.25 -15.19 -15.19
N ILE A 162 4.64 -14.29 -16.08
CA ILE A 162 3.88 -13.07 -16.40
C ILE A 162 2.98 -13.36 -17.61
N SER A 163 1.75 -12.86 -17.56
CA SER A 163 0.76 -12.89 -18.65
C SER A 163 0.18 -11.48 -18.85
N ALA A 164 -0.37 -11.25 -20.05
CA ALA A 164 -0.99 -9.97 -20.39
C ALA A 164 -2.52 -10.04 -20.31
N SER A 165 -3.15 -8.96 -19.90
CA SER A 165 -4.62 -8.83 -19.89
C SER A 165 -5.22 -8.82 -21.30
N THR A 166 -4.40 -8.55 -22.33
CA THR A 166 -4.79 -8.57 -23.74
C THR A 166 -4.94 -9.97 -24.32
N ASP A 167 -4.51 -11.02 -23.59
CA ASP A 167 -4.77 -12.40 -23.96
C ASP A 167 -6.27 -12.69 -23.79
N ASP A 168 -6.92 -13.12 -24.88
CA ASP A 168 -8.36 -13.42 -24.95
C ASP A 168 -8.83 -14.41 -23.87
N TYR A 169 -7.96 -15.34 -23.48
CA TYR A 169 -8.27 -16.28 -22.42
C TYR A 169 -8.49 -15.57 -21.08
N TRP A 170 -7.64 -14.59 -20.76
CA TRP A 170 -7.72 -13.87 -19.49
C TRP A 170 -8.78 -12.78 -19.51
N THR A 171 -8.87 -12.00 -20.60
CA THR A 171 -9.82 -10.89 -20.74
C THR A 171 -11.24 -11.30 -20.39
N ARG A 172 -11.67 -12.46 -20.90
CA ARG A 172 -13.05 -12.98 -20.71
C ARG A 172 -13.31 -13.54 -19.31
N LYS A 173 -12.27 -13.74 -18.51
CA LYS A 173 -12.36 -14.40 -17.20
C LYS A 173 -12.17 -13.45 -16.02
N ILE A 174 -11.85 -12.19 -16.23
CA ILE A 174 -11.70 -11.22 -15.16
C ILE A 174 -13.03 -11.10 -14.41
N VAL A 175 -13.00 -11.30 -13.10
CA VAL A 175 -14.17 -11.16 -12.22
C VAL A 175 -14.04 -9.99 -11.25
N GLY A 176 -12.83 -9.44 -11.06
CA GLY A 176 -12.57 -8.25 -10.25
C GLY A 176 -11.16 -8.20 -9.72
N ALA A 177 -10.88 -7.17 -8.95
CA ALA A 177 -9.57 -6.96 -8.33
C ALA A 177 -9.71 -6.52 -6.86
N ARG A 178 -8.62 -6.71 -6.10
CA ARG A 178 -8.52 -6.32 -4.68
C ARG A 178 -7.17 -5.70 -4.40
N ARG A 179 -7.14 -4.66 -3.59
CA ARG A 179 -5.94 -4.01 -3.08
C ARG A 179 -5.75 -4.41 -1.62
N MET A 180 -4.63 -5.11 -1.35
CA MET A 180 -4.28 -5.58 -0.02
C MET A 180 -3.33 -4.64 0.71
N ILE A 181 -2.60 -3.80 -0.02
CA ILE A 181 -1.66 -2.81 0.53
C ILE A 181 -2.27 -1.43 0.29
N HIS A 182 -2.79 -0.82 1.34
CA HIS A 182 -3.37 0.52 1.33
C HIS A 182 -3.07 1.22 2.66
N ASN A 183 -3.21 2.53 2.70
CA ASN A 183 -3.14 3.28 3.95
C ASN A 183 -4.42 3.02 4.76
N GLU A 184 -4.25 2.74 6.04
CA GLU A 184 -5.35 2.71 7.01
C GLU A 184 -5.88 4.12 7.30
#